data_f028af210d59949fccd70b6281eaadc5
#
_entry.id   f028af210d59949fccd70b6281eaadc5
#
_cell.length_a   1.000
_cell.length_b   1.000
_cell.length_c   1.000
_cell.angle_alpha   90.00
_cell.angle_beta   90.00
_cell.angle_gamma   90.00
#
_symmetry.space_group_name_H-M   'P 1'
#
loop_
_entity.id
_entity.type
_entity.pdbx_description
1 polymer ?
#
loop_
_entity_poly.entity_id
_entity_poly.type
_entity_poly.pdbx_seq_one_letter_code
_entity_poly.pdbx_strand_id
1 'polypeptide(L)'
;MAATTLPDRAVVRLSGEDVRGFLNGLVTNEVGGELPVWAGLLSPQGKCLFVFMVWPDGADFLLDCEADAAGDLIKRLAIYRLRRPIVIGRDESLAVHWSANGGDGAADPRLPELGRRWL
;
A
#
# COMPACT_ATOMS: atom_id res chain seq x y z
N MET A 1 -14.44 -20.95 -9.52
CA MET A 1 -14.27 -19.83 -8.61
C MET A 1 -13.76 -18.62 -9.38
N ALA A 2 -14.32 -17.47 -9.16
CA ALA A 2 -14.00 -16.28 -9.95
C ALA A 2 -12.97 -15.41 -9.23
N ALA A 3 -11.91 -15.05 -9.93
CA ALA A 3 -11.02 -13.98 -9.54
C ALA A 3 -11.48 -12.68 -10.20
N THR A 4 -11.32 -11.57 -9.52
CA THR A 4 -11.76 -10.26 -9.99
C THR A 4 -10.64 -9.25 -9.86
N THR A 5 -10.47 -8.43 -10.87
CA THR A 5 -9.65 -7.22 -10.78
C THR A 5 -10.47 -6.14 -10.09
N LEU A 6 -9.87 -5.43 -9.14
CA LEU A 6 -10.54 -4.37 -8.40
C LEU A 6 -10.23 -3.01 -9.06
N PRO A 7 -11.13 -2.48 -9.92
CA PRO A 7 -10.84 -1.25 -10.68
C PRO A 7 -10.89 0.02 -9.82
N ASP A 8 -11.47 -0.05 -8.63
CA ASP A 8 -11.51 1.06 -7.68
C ASP A 8 -10.25 1.16 -6.83
N ARG A 9 -9.28 0.29 -7.05
CA ARG A 9 -7.99 0.30 -6.35
C ARG A 9 -6.89 0.76 -7.28
N ALA A 10 -5.84 1.32 -6.69
CA ALA A 10 -4.64 1.73 -7.40
C ALA A 10 -3.42 1.32 -6.61
N VAL A 11 -2.28 1.24 -7.29
CA VAL A 11 -1.01 0.86 -6.69
C VAL A 11 -0.07 2.07 -6.76
N VAL A 12 0.45 2.47 -5.60
CA VAL A 12 1.47 3.51 -5.48
C VAL A 12 2.78 2.84 -5.11
N ARG A 13 3.82 3.08 -5.91
CA ARG A 13 5.15 2.51 -5.68
C ARG A 13 6.05 3.51 -4.99
N LEU A 14 6.73 3.06 -3.94
CA LEU A 14 7.76 3.82 -3.25
C LEU A 14 9.09 3.09 -3.41
N SER A 15 10.10 3.80 -3.89
CA SER A 15 11.44 3.24 -4.08
C SER A 15 12.51 4.25 -3.67
N GLY A 16 13.72 3.77 -3.42
CA GLY A 16 14.85 4.61 -3.06
C GLY A 16 15.53 4.17 -1.78
N GLU A 17 16.55 4.93 -1.37
CA GLU A 17 17.32 4.63 -0.16
C GLU A 17 16.47 4.78 1.09
N ASP A 18 16.53 3.75 1.96
CA ASP A 18 15.84 3.73 3.25
C ASP A 18 14.33 3.99 3.13
N VAL A 19 13.72 3.50 2.07
CA VAL A 19 12.28 3.63 1.89
C VAL A 19 11.50 2.95 3.02
N ARG A 20 12.03 1.86 3.58
CA ARG A 20 11.45 1.18 4.73
C ARG A 20 11.41 2.09 5.96
N GLY A 21 12.51 2.76 6.29
CA GLY A 21 12.57 3.68 7.42
C GLY A 21 11.66 4.87 7.23
N PHE A 22 11.60 5.39 6.01
CA PHE A 22 10.68 6.47 5.66
C PHE A 22 9.23 6.07 5.94
N LEU A 23 8.82 4.91 5.42
CA LEU A 23 7.43 4.45 5.55
C LEU A 23 7.08 4.10 6.99
N ASN A 24 7.96 3.38 7.70
CA ASN A 24 7.75 3.02 9.11
C ASN A 24 7.57 4.25 10.01
N GLY A 25 8.20 5.36 9.68
CA GLY A 25 8.07 6.59 10.45
C GLY A 25 6.74 7.30 10.26
N LEU A 26 5.96 6.93 9.25
CA LEU A 26 4.73 7.65 8.88
C LEU A 26 3.45 6.86 9.13
N VAL A 27 3.50 5.53 9.03
CA VAL A 27 2.28 4.71 9.03
C VAL A 27 2.00 4.06 10.37
N THR A 28 0.77 3.62 10.56
CA THR A 28 0.26 3.12 11.84
C THR A 28 0.71 1.69 12.17
N ASN A 29 1.26 0.97 11.20
CA ASN A 29 1.67 -0.42 11.40
C ASN A 29 3.11 -0.60 10.93
N GLU A 30 3.78 -1.62 11.45
CA GLU A 30 5.15 -1.88 11.06
C GLU A 30 5.21 -2.53 9.68
N VAL A 31 6.02 -1.96 8.76
CA VAL A 31 6.23 -2.49 7.42
C VAL A 31 7.54 -3.27 7.31
N GLY A 32 8.32 -3.33 8.40
CA GLY A 32 9.56 -4.12 8.44
C GLY A 32 9.34 -5.59 8.74
N GLY A 33 8.15 -5.96 9.17
CA GLY A 33 7.81 -7.33 9.51
C GLY A 33 7.18 -8.09 8.35
N GLU A 34 6.26 -8.97 8.67
CA GLU A 34 5.58 -9.79 7.67
C GLU A 34 4.59 -8.95 6.85
N LEU A 35 4.65 -9.06 5.53
CA LEU A 35 3.79 -8.34 4.59
C LEU A 35 2.93 -9.31 3.80
N PRO A 36 1.75 -8.90 3.30
CA PRO A 36 1.19 -7.54 3.36
C PRO A 36 0.56 -7.21 4.71
N VAL A 37 0.47 -5.91 5.01
CA VAL A 37 -0.22 -5.41 6.19
C VAL A 37 -1.10 -4.22 5.82
N TRP A 38 -2.18 -4.03 6.56
CA TRP A 38 -2.96 -2.79 6.49
C TRP A 38 -2.31 -1.73 7.35
N ALA A 39 -2.26 -0.51 6.85
CA ALA A 39 -1.70 0.62 7.55
C ALA A 39 -2.48 1.88 7.21
N GLY A 40 -2.36 2.88 8.05
CA GLY A 40 -2.96 4.18 7.83
C GLY A 40 -1.91 5.28 7.91
N LEU A 41 -2.14 6.36 7.18
CA LEU A 41 -1.35 7.58 7.27
C LEU A 41 -2.16 8.60 8.06
N LEU A 42 -1.57 9.09 9.16
CA LEU A 42 -2.25 10.02 10.05
C LEU A 42 -1.82 11.46 9.80
N SER A 43 -2.73 12.40 10.09
CA SER A 43 -2.36 13.80 10.18
C SER A 43 -1.56 14.04 11.47
N PRO A 44 -0.90 15.22 11.62
CA PRO A 44 -0.22 15.56 12.87
C PRO A 44 -1.14 15.55 14.08
N GLN A 45 -2.47 15.71 13.89
CA GLN A 45 -3.45 15.68 14.95
C GLN A 45 -3.98 14.27 15.24
N GLY A 46 -3.45 13.25 14.57
CA GLY A 46 -3.85 11.88 14.79
C GLY A 46 -5.07 11.41 13.99
N LYS A 47 -5.57 12.23 13.05
CA LYS A 47 -6.68 11.85 12.19
C LYS A 47 -6.18 10.95 11.07
N CYS A 48 -6.88 9.84 10.82
CA CYS A 48 -6.55 8.95 9.71
C CYS A 48 -6.94 9.61 8.38
N LEU A 49 -5.96 9.87 7.53
CA LEU A 49 -6.16 10.50 6.22
C LEU A 49 -6.31 9.49 5.11
N PHE A 50 -5.55 8.39 5.18
CA PHE A 50 -5.54 7.35 4.15
C PHE A 50 -5.38 5.99 4.80
N VAL A 51 -5.97 4.96 4.18
CA VAL A 51 -5.79 3.56 4.55
C VAL A 51 -5.38 2.78 3.31
N PHE A 52 -4.40 1.92 3.47
CA PHE A 52 -3.87 1.14 2.34
C PHE A 52 -3.26 -0.17 2.83
N MET A 53 -3.13 -1.11 1.90
CA MET A 53 -2.41 -2.36 2.16
C MET A 53 -0.98 -2.21 1.62
N VAL A 54 0.00 -2.55 2.43
CA VAL A 54 1.42 -2.43 2.08
C VAL A 54 1.93 -3.78 1.60
N TRP A 55 2.51 -3.80 0.40
CA TRP A 55 3.08 -4.99 -0.23
C TRP A 55 4.57 -4.79 -0.46
N PRO A 56 5.35 -5.89 -0.40
CA PRO A 56 6.77 -5.83 -0.76
C PRO A 56 6.95 -6.03 -2.26
N ASP A 57 7.99 -5.42 -2.82
CA ASP A 57 8.47 -5.72 -4.16
C ASP A 57 9.98 -5.48 -4.20
N GLY A 58 10.76 -6.51 -3.86
CA GLY A 58 12.20 -6.37 -3.68
C GLY A 58 12.49 -5.39 -2.55
N ALA A 59 13.25 -4.33 -2.86
CA ALA A 59 13.54 -3.26 -1.92
C ALA A 59 12.46 -2.17 -1.90
N ASP A 60 11.50 -2.22 -2.83
CA ASP A 60 10.42 -1.25 -2.95
C ASP A 60 9.22 -1.66 -2.11
N PHE A 61 8.32 -0.69 -1.90
CA PHE A 61 7.00 -0.96 -1.32
C PHE A 61 5.91 -0.53 -2.28
N LEU A 62 4.82 -1.30 -2.28
CA LEU A 62 3.64 -1.01 -3.07
C LEU A 62 2.48 -0.76 -2.11
N LEU A 63 1.75 0.34 -2.32
CA LEU A 63 0.58 0.68 -1.53
C LEU A 63 -0.68 0.43 -2.36
N ASP A 64 -1.49 -0.52 -1.93
CA ASP A 64 -2.81 -0.79 -2.51
C ASP A 64 -3.80 0.13 -1.82
N CYS A 65 -4.29 1.13 -2.52
CA CYS A 65 -5.18 2.15 -1.98
C CYS A 65 -6.38 2.39 -2.90
N GLU A 66 -7.31 3.20 -2.45
CA GLU A 66 -8.43 3.62 -3.28
C GLU A 66 -7.92 4.45 -4.47
N ALA A 67 -8.39 4.15 -5.67
CA ALA A 67 -7.94 4.82 -6.88
C ALA A 67 -8.18 6.33 -6.82
N ASP A 68 -9.33 6.74 -6.29
CA ASP A 68 -9.69 8.15 -6.16
C ASP A 68 -8.80 8.90 -5.18
N ALA A 69 -8.17 8.21 -4.24
CA ALA A 69 -7.31 8.81 -3.23
C ALA A 69 -5.82 8.76 -3.60
N ALA A 70 -5.45 8.01 -4.64
CA ALA A 70 -4.04 7.76 -4.97
C ALA A 70 -3.25 9.06 -5.22
N GLY A 71 -3.83 10.00 -5.97
CA GLY A 71 -3.17 11.27 -6.26
C GLY A 71 -2.90 12.09 -5.01
N ASP A 72 -3.87 12.17 -4.12
CA ASP A 72 -3.73 12.90 -2.86
C ASP A 72 -2.76 12.20 -1.91
N LEU A 73 -2.76 10.87 -1.88
CA LEU A 73 -1.79 10.10 -1.10
C LEU A 73 -0.36 10.38 -1.58
N ILE A 74 -0.13 10.38 -2.88
CA ILE A 74 1.18 10.69 -3.46
C ILE A 74 1.64 12.08 -3.04
N LYS A 75 0.76 13.06 -3.14
CA LYS A 75 1.07 14.45 -2.74
C LYS A 75 1.44 14.54 -1.26
N ARG A 76 0.70 13.85 -0.41
CA ARG A 76 0.95 13.86 1.03
C ARG A 76 2.29 13.21 1.36
N LEU A 77 2.58 12.06 0.78
CA LEU A 77 3.85 11.38 0.96
C LEU A 77 5.02 12.23 0.46
N ALA A 78 4.85 12.93 -0.64
CA ALA A 78 5.87 13.81 -1.18
C ALA A 78 6.21 14.96 -0.23
N ILE A 79 5.25 15.46 0.52
CA ILE A 79 5.49 16.48 1.55
C ILE A 79 6.41 15.92 2.65
N TYR A 80 6.15 14.73 3.12
CA TYR A 80 6.94 14.09 4.17
C TYR A 80 8.31 13.61 3.70
N ARG A 81 8.47 13.38 2.39
CA ARG A 81 9.73 12.94 1.80
C ARG A 81 10.85 13.96 1.99
N LEU A 82 10.53 15.25 1.91
CA LEU A 82 11.50 16.35 2.00
C LEU A 82 12.65 16.17 1.01
N ARG A 83 13.89 16.01 1.52
CA ARG A 83 15.10 15.82 0.71
C ARG A 83 15.55 14.38 0.58
N ARG A 84 14.76 13.44 1.04
CA ARG A 84 15.12 12.01 0.95
C ARG A 84 15.06 11.54 -0.50
N PRO A 85 16.00 10.69 -0.95
CA PRO A 85 16.04 10.18 -2.32
C PRO A 85 15.00 9.05 -2.52
N ILE A 86 13.73 9.39 -2.34
CA ILE A 86 12.63 8.44 -2.45
C ILE A 86 11.74 8.85 -3.61
N VAL A 87 11.46 7.91 -4.50
CA VAL A 87 10.57 8.12 -5.63
C VAL A 87 9.19 7.58 -5.27
N ILE A 88 8.18 8.40 -5.47
CA ILE A 88 6.79 8.07 -5.15
C ILE A 88 5.96 8.31 -6.40
N GLY A 89 5.24 7.29 -6.85
CA GLY A 89 4.41 7.42 -8.04
C GLY A 89 3.41 6.29 -8.18
N ARG A 90 2.39 6.54 -8.99
CA ARG A 90 1.40 5.51 -9.32
C ARG A 90 2.01 4.52 -10.30
N ASP A 91 1.90 3.23 -10.00
CA ASP A 91 2.36 2.16 -10.89
C ASP A 91 1.17 1.59 -11.65
N GLU A 92 0.98 2.07 -12.86
CA GLU A 92 -0.14 1.66 -13.72
C GLU A 92 0.08 0.30 -14.38
N SER A 93 1.29 -0.27 -14.25
CA SER A 93 1.55 -1.63 -14.75
C SER A 93 0.97 -2.71 -13.83
N LEU A 94 0.53 -2.34 -12.63
CA LEU A 94 -0.03 -3.26 -11.65
C LEU A 94 -1.49 -2.94 -11.40
N ALA A 95 -2.25 -3.98 -11.08
CA ALA A 95 -3.63 -3.88 -10.66
C ALA A 95 -3.85 -4.77 -9.44
N VAL A 96 -4.87 -4.46 -8.65
CA VAL A 96 -5.22 -5.26 -7.48
C VAL A 96 -6.24 -6.30 -7.91
N HIS A 97 -5.94 -7.56 -7.62
CA HIS A 97 -6.80 -8.69 -7.91
C HIS A 97 -7.31 -9.31 -6.62
N TRP A 98 -8.49 -9.91 -6.66
CA TRP A 98 -9.13 -10.47 -5.50
C TRP A 98 -9.79 -11.81 -5.83
N SER A 99 -9.77 -12.70 -4.85
CA SER A 99 -10.45 -13.98 -4.94
C SER A 99 -11.06 -14.32 -3.57
N ALA A 100 -12.27 -14.87 -3.58
CA ALA A 100 -12.98 -15.20 -2.35
C ALA A 100 -12.33 -16.34 -1.59
N ASN A 101 -11.80 -17.33 -2.28
CA ASN A 101 -11.22 -18.51 -1.65
C ASN A 101 -10.13 -19.10 -2.53
N GLY A 102 -9.10 -19.59 -1.90
CA GLY A 102 -8.01 -20.27 -2.59
C GLY A 102 -7.19 -19.38 -3.51
N GLY A 103 -6.29 -19.97 -4.26
CA GLY A 103 -5.43 -19.29 -5.22
C GLY A 103 -4.12 -18.85 -4.62
N ASP A 104 -3.36 -18.13 -5.45
CA ASP A 104 -1.98 -17.77 -5.15
C ASP A 104 -1.83 -16.47 -4.36
N GLY A 105 -2.92 -15.79 -4.10
CA GLY A 105 -2.90 -14.51 -3.42
C GLY A 105 -2.64 -14.62 -1.93
N ALA A 106 -2.23 -13.51 -1.33
CA ALA A 106 -2.10 -13.39 0.11
C ALA A 106 -3.48 -13.22 0.76
N ALA A 107 -3.68 -13.83 1.93
CA ALA A 107 -4.90 -13.62 2.72
C ALA A 107 -4.98 -12.14 3.14
N ASP A 108 -6.20 -11.61 3.23
CA ASP A 108 -6.42 -10.26 3.71
C ASP A 108 -5.91 -10.17 5.16
N PRO A 109 -4.97 -9.28 5.49
CA PRO A 109 -4.39 -9.22 6.83
C PRO A 109 -5.38 -8.72 7.90
N ARG A 110 -6.49 -8.12 7.50
CA ARG A 110 -7.54 -7.73 8.45
C ARG A 110 -8.31 -8.95 8.94
N LEU A 111 -8.64 -9.86 8.02
CA LEU A 111 -9.44 -11.03 8.32
C LEU A 111 -9.36 -12.00 7.12
N PRO A 112 -8.84 -13.23 7.32
CA PRO A 112 -8.67 -14.16 6.20
C PRO A 112 -9.94 -14.45 5.43
N GLU A 113 -11.10 -14.37 6.07
CA GLU A 113 -12.40 -14.62 5.43
C GLU A 113 -12.78 -13.56 4.39
N LEU A 114 -12.10 -12.42 4.37
CA LEU A 114 -12.32 -11.37 3.36
C LEU A 114 -11.73 -11.75 2.00
N GLY A 115 -11.04 -12.86 1.90
CA GLY A 115 -10.50 -13.35 0.66
C GLY A 115 -9.00 -13.15 0.51
N ARG A 116 -8.52 -13.30 -0.70
CA ARG A 116 -7.10 -13.17 -1.03
C ARG A 116 -6.89 -12.10 -2.09
N ARG A 117 -5.76 -11.41 -2.02
CA ARG A 117 -5.37 -10.40 -3.00
C ARG A 117 -3.99 -10.67 -3.56
N TRP A 118 -3.74 -10.16 -4.76
CA TRP A 118 -2.42 -10.13 -5.37
C TRP A 118 -2.35 -8.93 -6.34
N LEU A 119 -1.14 -8.58 -6.70
CA LEU A 119 -0.86 -7.46 -7.60
C LEU A 119 -0.32 -7.91 -8.95
#